data_210433abbf196820837f508e3b3e1ed5
#
_entry.id   210433abbf196820837f508e3b3e1ed5
#
_cell.length_a   1.000
_cell.length_b   1.000
_cell.length_c   1.000
_cell.angle_alpha   90.00
_cell.angle_beta   90.00
_cell.angle_gamma   90.00
#
_symmetry.space_group_name_H-M   'P 1'
#
loop_
_entity.id
_entity.type
_entity.pdbx_description
1 polymer ?
#
loop_
_entity_poly.entity_id
_entity_poly.type
_entity_poly.pdbx_seq_one_letter_code
_entity_poly.pdbx_strand_id
1 'polypeptide(L)'
;MVCLLTASHLHPKINFGVEIKNLYMGSENFPAIDVLMMNSSENKKFGSFAWVFANESWAEGYGGLTYMPSPYLQLGFGLGLEQANNPWRIGSMIWIGKEDWSVLSLFEAGGSGYWHQINAIYRLNRNIGIGLMKEEFTGFGPRLELTIPQLPIQLWVSLLELEDKINKYYTIKFLF
;
A
#
# COMPACT_ATOMS: atom_id res chain seq x y z
N MET A 1 -1.74 -2.27 -1.18
CA MET A 1 -1.69 -1.88 -2.61
C MET A 1 -1.79 -3.16 -3.44
N VAL A 2 -2.93 -3.46 -4.00
CA VAL A 2 -3.04 -4.57 -4.96
C VAL A 2 -2.57 -4.04 -6.29
N CYS A 3 -1.50 -4.63 -6.83
CA CYS A 3 -1.03 -4.30 -8.16
C CYS A 3 -2.14 -4.66 -9.16
N LEU A 4 -2.80 -3.66 -9.74
CA LEU A 4 -3.71 -3.80 -10.88
C LEU A 4 -2.87 -4.09 -12.13
N LEU A 5 -2.31 -5.29 -12.22
CA LEU A 5 -1.75 -5.81 -13.45
C LEU A 5 -2.81 -6.69 -14.12
N THR A 6 -3.92 -6.10 -14.53
CA THR A 6 -4.73 -6.69 -15.59
C THR A 6 -4.05 -6.38 -16.92
N ALA A 7 -3.57 -7.41 -17.59
CA ALA A 7 -3.05 -7.34 -18.93
C ALA A 7 -4.11 -6.78 -19.89
N SER A 8 -3.99 -5.54 -20.29
CA SER A 8 -4.69 -4.97 -21.44
C SER A 8 -3.88 -3.85 -22.08
N HIS A 9 -3.43 -4.14 -23.31
CA HIS A 9 -3.05 -3.27 -24.44
C HIS A 9 -2.41 -1.89 -24.24
N LEU A 10 -1.11 -1.79 -24.61
CA LEU A 10 -0.39 -0.81 -25.44
C LEU A 10 -0.65 0.72 -25.27
N HIS A 11 -0.92 1.21 -24.06
CA HIS A 11 -0.71 2.62 -23.70
C HIS A 11 -0.08 2.66 -22.30
N PRO A 12 0.77 3.65 -22.00
CA PRO A 12 1.23 3.86 -20.64
C PRO A 12 -0.01 4.08 -19.76
N LYS A 13 -0.35 3.10 -18.95
CA LYS A 13 -1.50 3.21 -18.03
C LYS A 13 -1.01 3.87 -16.76
N ILE A 14 -1.57 5.04 -16.50
CA ILE A 14 -1.51 5.62 -15.16
C ILE A 14 -2.55 4.87 -14.32
N ASN A 15 -2.12 4.15 -13.31
CA ASN A 15 -2.99 3.57 -12.30
C ASN A 15 -3.05 4.56 -11.14
N PHE A 16 -4.25 4.93 -10.74
CA PHE A 16 -4.49 5.85 -9.66
C PHE A 16 -5.33 5.15 -8.59
N GLY A 17 -4.92 5.25 -7.35
CA GLY A 17 -5.65 4.69 -6.20
C GLY A 17 -5.74 5.69 -5.07
N VAL A 18 -6.90 5.75 -4.44
CA VAL A 18 -7.14 6.51 -3.21
C VAL A 18 -7.62 5.55 -2.14
N GLU A 19 -6.97 5.55 -0.99
CA GLU A 19 -7.40 4.80 0.19
C GLU A 19 -7.83 5.77 1.29
N ILE A 20 -9.04 5.62 1.78
CA ILE A 20 -9.51 6.28 3.00
C ILE A 20 -9.42 5.24 4.10
N LYS A 21 -8.56 5.50 5.07
CA LYS A 21 -8.25 4.59 6.17
C LYS A 21 -8.79 5.12 7.49
N ASN A 22 -9.16 4.21 8.37
CA ASN A 22 -9.50 4.52 9.74
C ASN A 22 -8.84 3.50 10.66
N LEU A 23 -7.86 3.94 11.43
CA LEU A 23 -7.16 3.12 12.41
C LEU A 23 -7.69 3.41 13.80
N TYR A 24 -8.12 2.38 14.50
CA TYR A 24 -8.51 2.43 15.91
C TYR A 24 -7.43 1.78 16.77
N MET A 25 -6.86 2.55 17.70
CA MET A 25 -5.90 2.11 18.71
C MET A 25 -6.51 2.33 20.10
N GLY A 26 -7.05 1.27 20.69
CA GLY A 26 -7.87 1.40 21.92
C GLY A 26 -9.14 2.21 21.66
N SER A 27 -9.28 3.35 22.34
CA SER A 27 -10.40 4.30 22.16
C SER A 27 -10.09 5.44 21.16
N GLU A 28 -8.87 5.56 20.72
CA GLU A 28 -8.43 6.61 19.79
C GLU A 28 -8.69 6.18 18.34
N ASN A 29 -8.99 7.17 17.50
CA ASN A 29 -9.30 7.00 16.10
C ASN A 29 -8.39 7.90 15.24
N PHE A 30 -7.74 7.32 14.25
CA PHE A 30 -6.79 7.99 13.37
C PHE A 30 -7.25 7.88 11.91
N PRO A 31 -8.11 8.80 11.44
CA PRO A 31 -8.48 8.85 10.03
C PRO A 31 -7.30 9.30 9.19
N ALA A 32 -7.11 8.67 8.03
CA ALA A 32 -6.04 8.98 7.11
C ALA A 32 -6.46 8.77 5.65
N ILE A 33 -5.73 9.41 4.76
CA ILE A 33 -5.88 9.25 3.32
C ILE A 33 -4.52 8.90 2.70
N ASP A 34 -4.52 7.91 1.81
CA ASP A 34 -3.41 7.59 0.91
C ASP A 34 -3.81 7.84 -0.53
N VAL A 35 -2.91 8.43 -1.29
CA VAL A 35 -3.04 8.60 -2.74
C VAL A 35 -1.82 8.00 -3.41
N LEU A 36 -2.03 7.04 -4.30
CA LEU A 36 -0.98 6.40 -5.08
C LEU A 36 -1.23 6.60 -6.57
N MET A 37 -0.22 7.09 -7.26
CA MET A 37 -0.16 7.13 -8.73
C MET A 37 1.00 6.26 -9.19
N MET A 38 0.77 5.41 -10.18
CA MET A 38 1.81 4.59 -10.79
C MET A 38 1.70 4.66 -12.31
N ASN A 39 2.84 4.80 -12.96
CA ASN A 39 2.97 4.75 -14.40
C ASN A 39 3.98 3.66 -14.77
N SER A 40 3.76 2.96 -15.87
CA SER A 40 4.66 1.94 -16.39
C SER A 40 5.06 2.28 -17.82
N SER A 41 6.33 2.04 -18.17
CA SER A 41 6.83 2.12 -19.54
C SER A 41 6.13 1.10 -20.45
N GLU A 42 6.21 1.30 -21.77
CA GLU A 42 5.60 0.40 -22.76
C GLU A 42 6.07 -1.06 -22.59
N ASN A 43 7.34 -1.29 -22.30
CA ASN A 43 7.89 -2.62 -22.04
C ASN A 43 7.58 -3.16 -20.65
N LYS A 44 6.87 -2.40 -19.82
CA LYS A 44 6.48 -2.71 -18.43
C LYS A 44 7.64 -3.04 -17.46
N LYS A 45 8.90 -2.86 -17.89
CA LYS A 45 10.07 -3.14 -17.04
C LYS A 45 10.39 -2.01 -16.09
N PHE A 46 10.14 -0.77 -16.51
CA PHE A 46 10.39 0.42 -15.72
C PHE A 46 9.10 1.20 -15.53
N GLY A 47 9.03 1.92 -14.45
CA GLY A 47 7.92 2.80 -14.14
C GLY A 47 8.32 3.89 -13.18
N SER A 48 7.35 4.72 -12.85
CA SER A 48 7.46 5.74 -11.82
C SER A 48 6.24 5.67 -10.91
N PHE A 49 6.40 6.18 -9.70
CA PHE A 49 5.28 6.33 -8.78
C PHE A 49 5.36 7.68 -8.05
N ALA A 50 4.20 8.14 -7.60
CA ALA A 50 4.05 9.15 -6.59
C ALA A 50 3.06 8.64 -5.55
N TRP A 51 3.39 8.81 -4.29
CA TRP A 51 2.55 8.42 -3.17
C TRP A 51 2.50 9.52 -2.13
N VAL A 52 1.33 9.76 -1.57
CA VAL A 52 1.10 10.74 -0.51
C VAL A 52 0.24 10.10 0.57
N PHE A 53 0.64 10.28 1.81
CA PHE A 53 -0.13 9.96 2.99
C PHE A 53 -0.40 11.23 3.78
N ALA A 54 -1.61 11.34 4.34
CA ALA A 54 -1.95 12.40 5.27
C ALA A 54 -2.97 11.93 6.30
N ASN A 55 -2.80 12.39 7.53
CA ASN A 55 -3.77 12.31 8.61
C ASN A 55 -3.87 13.67 9.33
N GLU A 56 -4.57 13.73 10.45
CA GLU A 56 -4.77 14.97 11.20
C GLU A 56 -3.46 15.64 11.67
N SER A 57 -2.43 14.85 11.99
CA SER A 57 -1.20 15.33 12.61
C SER A 57 0.06 15.10 11.78
N TRP A 58 -0.03 14.38 10.66
CA TRP A 58 1.11 13.95 9.86
C TRP A 58 0.82 13.96 8.38
N ALA A 59 1.82 14.38 7.60
CA ALA A 59 1.79 14.27 6.16
C ALA A 59 3.18 13.89 5.63
N GLU A 60 3.19 13.05 4.61
CA GLU A 60 4.40 12.66 3.89
C GLU A 60 4.08 12.33 2.43
N GLY A 61 5.09 12.40 1.58
CA GLY A 61 4.95 12.06 0.17
C GLY A 61 6.26 11.66 -0.46
N TYR A 62 6.16 10.76 -1.46
CA TYR A 62 7.29 10.17 -2.19
C TYR A 62 7.10 10.27 -3.68
N GLY A 63 8.20 10.49 -4.39
CA GLY A 63 8.30 10.25 -5.82
C GLY A 63 9.44 9.28 -6.09
N GLY A 64 9.25 8.35 -7.01
CA GLY A 64 10.25 7.33 -7.24
C GLY A 64 10.10 6.55 -8.52
N LEU A 65 10.99 5.60 -8.68
CA LEU A 65 11.06 4.71 -9.83
C LEU A 65 10.72 3.29 -9.42
N THR A 66 10.16 2.53 -10.35
CA THR A 66 9.93 1.10 -10.20
C THR A 66 10.66 0.32 -11.28
N TYR A 67 11.10 -0.88 -10.93
CA TYR A 67 11.73 -1.84 -11.83
C TYR A 67 11.09 -3.22 -11.66
N MET A 68 10.69 -3.83 -12.78
CA MET A 68 10.04 -5.13 -12.83
C MET A 68 10.93 -6.10 -13.61
N PRO A 69 11.88 -6.80 -12.94
CA PRO A 69 12.75 -7.77 -13.60
C PRO A 69 12.00 -8.99 -14.12
N SER A 70 10.88 -9.33 -13.53
CA SER A 70 9.98 -10.39 -13.97
C SER A 70 8.52 -10.02 -13.70
N PRO A 71 7.53 -10.71 -14.31
CA PRO A 71 6.12 -10.47 -14.04
C PRO A 71 5.70 -10.80 -12.60
N TYR A 72 6.59 -11.43 -11.82
CA TYR A 72 6.34 -11.85 -10.43
C TYR A 72 7.08 -11.02 -9.38
N LEU A 73 7.89 -10.06 -9.81
CA LEU A 73 8.71 -9.23 -8.91
C LEU A 73 8.71 -7.78 -9.38
N GLN A 74 8.33 -6.87 -8.50
CA GLN A 74 8.48 -5.43 -8.69
C GLN A 74 9.26 -4.83 -7.52
N LEU A 75 10.24 -4.03 -7.84
CA LEU A 75 11.04 -3.26 -6.91
C LEU A 75 10.72 -1.78 -7.09
N GLY A 76 10.69 -1.03 -6.02
CA GLY A 76 10.52 0.43 -6.04
C GLY A 76 11.49 1.11 -5.10
N PHE A 77 11.95 2.29 -5.50
CA PHE A 77 12.74 3.17 -4.66
C PHE A 77 12.31 4.62 -4.90
N GLY A 78 12.13 5.36 -3.82
CA GLY A 78 11.68 6.74 -3.85
C GLY A 78 12.39 7.61 -2.83
N LEU A 79 12.40 8.91 -3.15
CA LEU A 79 12.77 9.98 -2.25
C LEU A 79 11.52 10.77 -1.89
N GLY A 80 11.44 11.22 -0.66
CA GLY A 80 10.27 11.90 -0.16
C GLY A 80 10.56 12.97 0.86
N LEU A 81 9.48 13.59 1.26
CA LEU A 81 9.45 14.58 2.33
C LEU A 81 8.37 14.19 3.33
N GLU A 82 8.64 14.46 4.58
CA GLU A 82 7.73 14.25 5.72
C GLU A 82 7.61 15.50 6.58
N GLN A 83 6.57 15.57 7.37
CA GLN A 83 6.33 16.65 8.33
C GLN A 83 7.18 16.47 9.59
N ALA A 84 8.51 16.63 9.46
CA ALA A 84 9.47 16.55 10.55
C ALA A 84 10.52 17.67 10.44
N ASN A 85 11.28 17.89 11.52
CA ASN A 85 12.38 18.88 11.53
C ASN A 85 13.45 18.57 10.47
N ASN A 86 13.76 17.29 10.26
CA ASN A 86 14.52 16.82 9.11
C ASN A 86 13.52 16.20 8.13
N PRO A 87 13.11 16.89 7.07
CA PRO A 87 11.99 16.45 6.24
C PRO A 87 12.34 15.34 5.25
N TRP A 88 13.62 15.06 5.03
CA TRP A 88 14.03 14.08 4.01
C TRP A 88 13.76 12.65 4.45
N ARG A 89 13.19 11.88 3.52
CA ARG A 89 12.84 10.49 3.72
C ARG A 89 13.13 9.65 2.48
N ILE A 90 13.56 8.42 2.65
CA ILE A 90 13.70 7.44 1.59
C ILE A 90 12.67 6.34 1.78
N GLY A 91 12.13 5.84 0.67
CA GLY A 91 11.18 4.75 0.66
C GLY A 91 11.60 3.67 -0.32
N SER A 92 11.32 2.42 0.03
CA SER A 92 11.50 1.29 -0.86
C SER A 92 10.28 0.36 -0.82
N MET A 93 10.04 -0.29 -1.95
CA MET A 93 8.93 -1.22 -2.13
C MET A 93 9.44 -2.50 -2.77
N ILE A 94 8.96 -3.63 -2.24
CA ILE A 94 9.13 -4.94 -2.86
C ILE A 94 7.75 -5.56 -2.99
N TRP A 95 7.34 -5.87 -4.22
CA TRP A 95 6.17 -6.68 -4.48
C TRP A 95 6.57 -7.99 -5.13
N ILE A 96 6.06 -9.10 -4.60
CA ILE A 96 6.23 -10.44 -5.16
C ILE A 96 4.86 -11.08 -5.23
N GLY A 97 4.50 -11.68 -6.37
CA GLY A 97 3.19 -12.32 -6.46
C GLY A 97 2.83 -12.92 -7.79
N LYS A 98 1.66 -13.52 -7.81
CA LYS A 98 0.96 -14.10 -8.96
C LYS A 98 -0.51 -13.71 -8.88
N GLU A 99 -1.35 -14.33 -9.73
CA GLU A 99 -2.79 -14.04 -9.79
C GLU A 99 -3.51 -14.30 -8.47
N ASP A 100 -3.15 -15.37 -7.77
CA ASP A 100 -3.82 -15.85 -6.56
C ASP A 100 -3.16 -15.44 -5.25
N TRP A 101 -1.92 -14.97 -5.26
CA TRP A 101 -1.25 -14.51 -4.06
C TRP A 101 -0.27 -13.37 -4.32
N SER A 102 -0.04 -12.54 -3.31
CA SER A 102 0.99 -11.51 -3.36
C SER A 102 1.50 -11.15 -1.97
N VAL A 103 2.76 -10.71 -1.94
CA VAL A 103 3.38 -10.06 -0.79
C VAL A 103 3.84 -8.69 -1.23
N LEU A 104 3.43 -7.67 -0.50
CA LEU A 104 3.91 -6.29 -0.64
C LEU A 104 4.63 -5.90 0.63
N SER A 105 5.86 -5.45 0.50
CA SER A 105 6.66 -4.89 1.59
C SER A 105 7.03 -3.45 1.28
N LEU A 106 6.77 -2.55 2.22
CA LEU A 106 7.13 -1.14 2.20
C LEU A 106 8.10 -0.88 3.34
N PHE A 107 9.16 -0.14 3.06
CA PHE A 107 10.16 0.25 4.05
C PHE A 107 10.50 1.72 3.84
N GLU A 108 10.57 2.45 4.92
CA GLU A 108 10.81 3.87 4.93
C GLU A 108 11.79 4.24 6.05
N ALA A 109 12.64 5.22 5.78
CA ALA A 109 13.56 5.77 6.76
C ALA A 109 13.78 7.26 6.51
N GLY A 110 13.76 8.05 7.57
CA GLY A 110 13.92 9.50 7.48
C GLY A 110 14.09 10.19 8.81
N GLY A 111 13.76 11.45 8.85
CA GLY A 111 13.93 12.29 10.05
C GLY A 111 13.08 11.87 11.24
N SER A 112 11.90 11.27 10.99
CA SER A 112 11.02 10.70 12.03
C SER A 112 11.41 9.28 12.46
N GLY A 113 12.41 8.65 11.81
CA GLY A 113 12.84 7.31 12.10
C GLY A 113 12.53 6.32 10.98
N TYR A 114 12.32 5.06 11.36
CA TYR A 114 12.07 3.93 10.47
C TYR A 114 10.61 3.49 10.57
N TRP A 115 10.04 3.13 9.43
CA TRP A 115 8.71 2.51 9.36
C TRP A 115 8.69 1.37 8.32
N HIS A 116 7.89 0.35 8.57
CA HIS A 116 7.66 -0.69 7.59
C HIS A 116 6.22 -1.23 7.63
N GLN A 117 5.76 -1.69 6.47
CA GLN A 117 4.51 -2.42 6.33
C GLN A 117 4.70 -3.62 5.42
N ILE A 118 4.16 -4.78 5.81
CA ILE A 118 4.17 -6.00 5.01
C ILE A 118 2.74 -6.53 4.92
N ASN A 119 2.28 -6.78 3.70
CA ASN A 119 0.97 -7.35 3.40
C ASN A 119 1.16 -8.62 2.59
N ALA A 120 0.67 -9.75 3.09
CA ALA A 120 0.61 -11.02 2.38
C ALA A 120 -0.84 -11.40 2.16
N ILE A 121 -1.28 -11.52 0.91
CA ILE A 121 -2.68 -11.76 0.53
C ILE A 121 -2.78 -12.99 -0.35
N TYR A 122 -3.71 -13.86 -0.03
CA TYR A 122 -4.17 -14.95 -0.89
C TYR A 122 -5.61 -14.69 -1.35
N ARG A 123 -5.86 -14.78 -2.66
CA ARG A 123 -7.17 -14.56 -3.27
C ARG A 123 -7.93 -15.87 -3.37
N LEU A 124 -9.00 -15.98 -2.61
CA LEU A 124 -9.92 -17.11 -2.69
C LEU A 124 -10.71 -17.10 -4.01
N ASN A 125 -10.99 -15.90 -4.52
CA ASN A 125 -11.63 -15.63 -5.79
C ASN A 125 -11.39 -14.17 -6.21
N ARG A 126 -12.05 -13.72 -7.30
CA ARG A 126 -11.88 -12.33 -7.81
C ARG A 126 -12.31 -11.24 -6.82
N ASN A 127 -13.14 -11.57 -5.85
CA ASN A 127 -13.77 -10.61 -4.94
C ASN A 127 -13.24 -10.68 -3.52
N ILE A 128 -12.69 -11.82 -3.09
CA ILE A 128 -12.32 -12.08 -1.70
C ILE A 128 -10.85 -12.44 -1.61
N GLY A 129 -10.11 -11.68 -0.82
CA GLY A 129 -8.74 -11.95 -0.39
C GLY A 129 -8.66 -12.11 1.11
N ILE A 130 -7.86 -13.07 1.56
CA ILE A 130 -7.51 -13.25 2.97
C ILE A 130 -6.00 -13.18 3.12
N GLY A 131 -5.53 -12.73 4.25
CA GLY A 131 -4.10 -12.61 4.42
C GLY A 131 -3.67 -12.17 5.80
N LEU A 132 -2.43 -11.71 5.83
CA LEU A 132 -1.77 -11.21 7.02
C LEU A 132 -1.19 -9.81 6.72
N MET A 133 -1.18 -8.98 7.74
CA MET A 133 -0.57 -7.67 7.70
C MET A 133 0.33 -7.49 8.92
N LYS A 134 1.49 -6.91 8.70
CA LYS A 134 2.37 -6.37 9.75
C LYS A 134 2.64 -4.91 9.45
N GLU A 135 2.58 -4.08 10.46
CA GLU A 135 2.91 -2.66 10.35
C GLU A 135 3.61 -2.19 11.61
N GLU A 136 4.67 -1.38 11.44
CA GLU A 136 5.39 -0.76 12.55
C GLU A 136 4.44 0.07 13.40
N PHE A 137 4.58 0.00 14.71
CA PHE A 137 3.76 0.69 15.73
C PHE A 137 2.27 0.28 15.78
N THR A 138 1.79 -0.58 14.87
CA THR A 138 0.38 -1.00 14.82
C THR A 138 0.21 -2.48 15.13
N GLY A 139 1.19 -3.33 14.74
CA GLY A 139 1.23 -4.73 15.10
C GLY A 139 1.16 -5.71 13.93
N PHE A 140 0.76 -6.94 14.23
CA PHE A 140 0.63 -8.05 13.28
C PHE A 140 -0.72 -8.75 13.43
N GLY A 141 -1.32 -9.16 12.31
CA GLY A 141 -2.55 -9.92 12.38
C GLY A 141 -3.24 -10.19 11.04
N PRO A 142 -4.46 -10.76 11.07
CA PRO A 142 -5.22 -11.10 9.90
C PRO A 142 -5.71 -9.87 9.13
N ARG A 143 -5.84 -10.05 7.81
CA ARG A 143 -6.40 -9.09 6.87
C ARG A 143 -7.42 -9.77 5.97
N LEU A 144 -8.57 -9.11 5.77
CA LEU A 144 -9.61 -9.50 4.84
C LEU A 144 -9.81 -8.39 3.81
N GLU A 145 -9.88 -8.76 2.53
CA GLU A 145 -10.17 -7.86 1.42
C GLU A 145 -11.43 -8.28 0.68
N LEU A 146 -12.25 -7.30 0.32
CA LEU A 146 -13.46 -7.48 -0.47
C LEU A 146 -13.47 -6.50 -1.64
N THR A 147 -13.37 -7.00 -2.86
CA THR A 147 -13.54 -6.20 -4.08
C THR A 147 -15.00 -6.22 -4.50
N ILE A 148 -15.60 -5.06 -4.66
CA ILE A 148 -17.01 -4.94 -5.06
C ILE A 148 -17.10 -5.14 -6.58
N PRO A 149 -17.82 -6.16 -7.06
CA PRO A 149 -17.97 -6.40 -8.50
C PRO A 149 -18.54 -5.17 -9.22
N GLN A 150 -18.00 -4.88 -10.39
CA GLN A 150 -18.43 -3.78 -11.29
C GLN A 150 -18.18 -2.35 -10.77
N LEU A 151 -17.67 -2.20 -9.55
CA LEU A 151 -17.26 -0.92 -9.01
C LEU A 151 -15.74 -0.88 -8.84
N PRO A 152 -15.10 0.28 -9.01
CA PRO A 152 -13.67 0.44 -8.76
C PRO A 152 -13.40 0.58 -7.24
N ILE A 153 -14.02 -0.28 -6.42
CA ILE A 153 -13.98 -0.19 -4.97
C ILE A 153 -13.51 -1.51 -4.37
N GLN A 154 -12.54 -1.41 -3.48
CA GLN A 154 -12.10 -2.49 -2.61
C GLN A 154 -12.23 -2.04 -1.15
N LEU A 155 -12.80 -2.88 -0.32
CA LEU A 155 -12.83 -2.72 1.13
C LEU A 155 -11.78 -3.65 1.73
N TRP A 156 -11.13 -3.22 2.81
CA TRP A 156 -10.35 -4.17 3.59
C TRP A 156 -10.35 -3.81 5.08
N VAL A 157 -10.20 -4.84 5.89
CA VAL A 157 -10.09 -4.74 7.34
C VAL A 157 -8.89 -5.55 7.82
N SER A 158 -8.24 -5.06 8.87
CA SER A 158 -7.19 -5.81 9.59
C SER A 158 -7.37 -5.67 11.09
N LEU A 159 -7.05 -6.75 11.80
CA LEU A 159 -7.00 -6.78 13.26
C LEU A 159 -5.54 -7.08 13.64
N LEU A 160 -4.81 -6.06 14.11
CA LEU A 160 -3.39 -6.15 14.38
C LEU A 160 -3.13 -6.14 15.88
N GLU A 161 -2.39 -7.11 16.36
CA GLU A 161 -2.00 -7.23 17.76
C GLU A 161 -0.62 -6.60 17.99
N LEU A 162 -0.54 -5.70 18.94
CA LEU A 162 0.68 -5.09 19.43
C LEU A 162 0.58 -4.98 20.97
N GLU A 163 1.51 -5.60 21.71
CA GLU A 163 1.59 -5.54 23.17
C GLU A 163 0.24 -5.88 23.86
N ASP A 164 -0.36 -7.02 23.47
CA ASP A 164 -1.66 -7.51 23.97
C ASP A 164 -2.87 -6.57 23.67
N LYS A 165 -2.71 -5.60 22.79
CA LYS A 165 -3.79 -4.73 22.33
C LYS A 165 -4.13 -5.01 20.86
N ILE A 166 -5.42 -4.97 20.56
CA ILE A 166 -5.92 -5.16 19.20
C ILE A 166 -6.20 -3.80 18.57
N ASN A 167 -5.43 -3.47 17.56
CA ASN A 167 -5.63 -2.32 16.70
C ASN A 167 -6.45 -2.74 15.47
N LYS A 168 -7.35 -1.86 15.01
CA LYS A 168 -8.32 -2.21 13.95
C LYS A 168 -8.21 -1.23 12.80
N TYR A 169 -7.97 -1.75 11.61
CA TYR A 169 -8.07 -0.99 10.36
C TYR A 169 -9.40 -1.24 9.66
N TYR A 170 -10.00 -0.17 9.16
CA TYR A 170 -11.09 -0.19 8.20
C TYR A 170 -10.73 0.72 7.05
N THR A 171 -10.77 0.22 5.83
CA THR A 171 -10.31 0.97 4.67
C THR A 171 -11.25 0.80 3.49
N ILE A 172 -11.49 1.91 2.81
CA ILE A 172 -12.14 1.95 1.49
C ILE A 172 -11.09 2.41 0.49
N LYS A 173 -10.88 1.63 -0.54
CA LYS A 173 -9.95 1.91 -1.63
C LYS A 173 -10.70 2.09 -2.93
N PHE A 174 -10.46 3.20 -3.59
CA PHE A 174 -10.93 3.52 -4.94
C PHE A 174 -9.80 3.25 -5.94
N LEU A 175 -10.11 2.62 -7.05
CA LEU A 175 -9.18 2.17 -8.09
C LEU A 175 -9.59 2.77 -9.43
N PHE A 176 -8.72 3.59 -10.05
CA PHE A 176 -8.98 4.28 -11.33
C PHE A 176 -7.94 3.97 -12.40
#